data_7f64e7ac391d0af54aba4eaf8c906566
#
_entry.id   7f64e7ac391d0af54aba4eaf8c906566
#
_cell.length_a   1.000
_cell.length_b   1.000
_cell.length_c   1.000
_cell.angle_alpha   90.00
_cell.angle_beta   90.00
_cell.angle_gamma   90.00
#
_symmetry.space_group_name_H-M   'P 1'
#
loop_
_entity.id
_entity.type
_entity.pdbx_description
1 polymer ?
#
loop_
_entity_poly.entity_id
_entity_poly.type
_entity_poly.pdbx_seq_one_letter_code
_entity_poly.pdbx_strand_id
1 'polypeptide(L)'
;MKSELVTNAVVEYCTFAELSDLERVLVSKARAATHLSHSPYSHYCVGCAVALNDDSIIHGANQENASYGLACCAERTTIFSVNNLGRKRDIRCIAVTARPAEADDDYIGTSPVAPCGACRQVIKESEDLAGVPLTILMDCYDNNRIARVVGIASLLPFAFGPADLGIVL
;
A
#
# COMPACT_ATOMS: atom_id res chain seq x y z
N MET A 1 9.22 11.41 -35.14
CA MET A 1 9.07 11.09 -33.72
C MET A 1 8.60 9.62 -33.62
N LYS A 2 9.31 8.79 -32.87
CA LYS A 2 8.84 7.44 -32.55
C LYS A 2 8.22 7.48 -31.15
N SER A 3 7.02 6.95 -30.99
CA SER A 3 6.37 6.78 -29.69
C SER A 3 6.45 5.30 -29.32
N GLU A 4 6.77 5.01 -28.08
CA GLU A 4 6.84 3.68 -27.52
C GLU A 4 5.90 3.59 -26.31
N LEU A 5 5.15 2.49 -26.19
CA LEU A 5 4.35 2.22 -25.01
C LEU A 5 5.26 1.57 -23.95
N VAL A 6 5.56 2.33 -22.88
CA VAL A 6 6.53 1.91 -21.85
C VAL A 6 5.93 1.03 -20.77
N THR A 7 4.62 1.15 -20.51
CA THR A 7 3.93 0.35 -19.50
C THR A 7 2.48 0.11 -19.88
N ASN A 8 2.00 -1.10 -19.62
CA ASN A 8 0.58 -1.45 -19.60
C ASN A 8 0.16 -1.54 -18.14
N ALA A 9 -0.38 -0.47 -17.59
CA ALA A 9 -0.96 -0.50 -16.25
C ALA A 9 -2.23 -1.37 -16.29
N VAL A 10 -2.22 -2.51 -15.63
CA VAL A 10 -3.38 -3.38 -15.47
C VAL A 10 -3.89 -3.24 -14.05
N VAL A 11 -5.15 -2.83 -13.92
CA VAL A 11 -5.86 -2.75 -12.65
C VAL A 11 -7.05 -3.68 -12.73
N GLU A 12 -7.10 -4.66 -11.87
CA GLU A 12 -8.25 -5.55 -11.70
C GLU A 12 -9.17 -4.95 -10.62
N TYR A 13 -10.47 -4.97 -10.88
CA TYR A 13 -11.47 -4.64 -9.86
C TYR A 13 -12.14 -5.92 -9.40
N CYS A 14 -12.16 -6.16 -8.11
CA CYS A 14 -12.76 -7.32 -7.49
C CYS A 14 -13.64 -6.94 -6.29
N THR A 15 -14.51 -7.84 -5.91
CA THR A 15 -15.29 -7.76 -4.68
C THR A 15 -14.47 -8.35 -3.52
N PHE A 16 -14.85 -8.01 -2.29
CA PHE A 16 -14.22 -8.59 -1.10
C PHE A 16 -14.38 -10.12 -1.05
N ALA A 17 -15.48 -10.66 -1.58
CA ALA A 17 -15.74 -12.11 -1.64
C ALA A 17 -14.82 -12.86 -2.62
N GLU A 18 -14.35 -12.19 -3.67
CA GLU A 18 -13.44 -12.75 -4.68
C GLU A 18 -11.97 -12.76 -4.22
N LEU A 19 -11.63 -12.05 -3.15
CA LEU A 19 -10.30 -12.08 -2.56
C LEU A 19 -10.00 -13.45 -1.93
N SER A 20 -8.74 -13.86 -1.94
CA SER A 20 -8.27 -15.01 -1.15
C SER A 20 -8.44 -14.76 0.36
N ASP A 21 -8.39 -15.82 1.16
CA ASP A 21 -8.51 -15.71 2.62
C ASP A 21 -7.47 -14.75 3.21
N LEU A 22 -6.22 -14.82 2.76
CA LEU A 22 -5.18 -13.92 3.20
C LEU A 22 -5.47 -12.47 2.80
N GLU A 23 -5.87 -12.23 1.54
CA GLU A 23 -6.17 -10.88 1.06
C GLU A 23 -7.35 -10.26 1.83
N ARG A 24 -8.39 -11.05 2.15
CA ARG A 24 -9.50 -10.59 3.00
C ARG A 24 -9.04 -10.17 4.39
N VAL A 25 -8.19 -10.99 5.03
CA VAL A 25 -7.61 -10.65 6.34
C VAL A 25 -6.74 -9.40 6.22
N LEU A 26 -5.95 -9.29 5.15
CA LEU A 26 -5.07 -8.15 4.93
C LEU A 26 -5.86 -6.84 4.77
N VAL A 27 -6.91 -6.81 3.95
CA VAL A 27 -7.80 -5.65 3.80
C VAL A 27 -8.47 -5.31 5.12
N SER A 28 -8.97 -6.31 5.87
CA SER A 28 -9.58 -6.09 7.19
C SER A 28 -8.59 -5.50 8.20
N LYS A 29 -7.33 -5.92 8.17
CA LYS A 29 -6.26 -5.35 9.03
C LYS A 29 -5.90 -3.93 8.62
N ALA A 30 -5.89 -3.61 7.31
CA ALA A 30 -5.69 -2.24 6.84
C ALA A 30 -6.84 -1.33 7.29
N ARG A 31 -8.10 -1.78 7.18
CA ARG A 31 -9.28 -1.05 7.68
C ARG A 31 -9.17 -0.80 9.19
N ALA A 32 -8.88 -1.82 9.98
CA ALA A 32 -8.69 -1.69 11.42
C ALA A 32 -7.54 -0.72 11.78
N ALA A 33 -6.48 -0.70 10.99
CA ALA A 33 -5.33 0.18 11.22
C ALA A 33 -5.69 1.67 11.08
N THR A 34 -6.75 2.07 10.36
CA THR A 34 -7.16 3.48 10.29
C THR A 34 -7.47 4.10 11.64
N HIS A 35 -7.87 3.30 12.63
CA HIS A 35 -8.09 3.77 14.01
C HIS A 35 -6.79 4.11 14.78
N LEU A 36 -5.63 3.70 14.24
CA LEU A 36 -4.30 4.03 14.79
C LEU A 36 -3.72 5.32 14.18
N SER A 37 -4.44 5.95 13.25
CA SER A 37 -4.01 7.16 12.57
C SER A 37 -3.87 8.32 13.54
N HIS A 38 -2.78 9.07 13.41
CA HIS A 38 -2.63 10.40 13.97
C HIS A 38 -2.75 11.43 12.86
N SER A 39 -3.97 11.92 12.61
CA SER A 39 -4.29 12.82 11.49
C SER A 39 -5.07 14.07 11.93
N PRO A 40 -4.53 14.87 12.89
CA PRO A 40 -5.24 16.03 13.43
C PRO A 40 -5.32 17.21 12.45
N TYR A 41 -4.59 17.20 11.36
CA TYR A 41 -4.52 18.28 10.38
C TYR A 41 -5.36 18.00 9.15
N SER A 42 -5.24 16.79 8.58
CA SER A 42 -5.99 16.41 7.38
C SER A 42 -7.36 15.81 7.67
N HIS A 43 -7.57 15.29 8.88
CA HIS A 43 -8.74 14.49 9.26
C HIS A 43 -8.95 13.28 8.31
N TYR A 44 -7.85 12.77 7.75
CA TYR A 44 -7.85 11.66 6.80
C TYR A 44 -7.05 10.48 7.37
N CYS A 45 -7.76 9.45 7.82
CA CYS A 45 -7.19 8.29 8.48
C CYS A 45 -6.86 7.22 7.45
N VAL A 46 -5.56 6.98 7.22
CA VAL A 46 -5.06 5.96 6.29
C VAL A 46 -4.54 4.77 7.08
N GLY A 47 -4.93 3.57 6.67
CA GLY A 47 -4.41 2.31 7.20
C GLY A 47 -3.72 1.50 6.12
N CYS A 48 -2.65 0.82 6.50
CA CYS A 48 -1.93 -0.10 5.65
C CYS A 48 -1.66 -1.42 6.37
N ALA A 49 -1.70 -2.52 5.65
CA ALA A 49 -1.27 -3.83 6.13
C ALA A 49 -0.38 -4.50 5.08
N VAL A 50 0.62 -5.24 5.56
CA VAL A 50 1.62 -5.95 4.74
C VAL A 50 1.62 -7.41 5.16
N ALA A 51 1.43 -8.32 4.21
CA ALA A 51 1.57 -9.76 4.41
C ALA A 51 2.97 -10.21 4.02
N LEU A 52 3.56 -11.06 4.83
CA LEU A 52 4.88 -11.63 4.65
C LEU A 52 4.79 -13.08 4.12
N ASN A 53 5.92 -13.65 3.71
CA ASN A 53 5.99 -14.99 3.11
C ASN A 53 5.46 -16.12 4.00
N ASP A 54 5.44 -15.93 5.32
CA ASP A 54 4.92 -16.87 6.32
C ASP A 54 3.48 -16.58 6.77
N ASP A 55 2.75 -15.76 6.00
CA ASP A 55 1.38 -15.30 6.28
C ASP A 55 1.24 -14.36 7.49
N SER A 56 2.32 -14.03 8.17
CA SER A 56 2.29 -13.00 9.22
C SER A 56 1.95 -11.64 8.63
N ILE A 57 1.20 -10.82 9.38
CA ILE A 57 0.72 -9.51 8.93
C ILE A 57 1.19 -8.43 9.90
N ILE A 58 1.86 -7.43 9.35
CA ILE A 58 2.20 -6.17 10.04
C ILE A 58 1.28 -5.09 9.50
N HIS A 59 0.77 -4.22 10.38
CA HIS A 59 -0.10 -3.12 9.97
C HIS A 59 0.26 -1.83 10.69
N GLY A 60 -0.10 -0.71 10.10
CA GLY A 60 0.17 0.63 10.62
C GLY A 60 -0.71 1.67 9.95
N ALA A 61 -0.60 2.91 10.41
CA ALA A 61 -1.41 4.02 9.96
C ALA A 61 -0.53 5.26 9.69
N ASN A 62 -1.10 6.27 9.01
CA ASN A 62 -0.43 7.53 8.80
C ASN A 62 -0.22 8.27 10.12
N GLN A 63 0.93 8.95 10.20
CA GLN A 63 1.35 9.74 11.36
C GLN A 63 1.67 11.15 10.87
N GLU A 64 0.83 12.10 11.22
CA GLU A 64 1.04 13.52 10.91
C GLU A 64 1.87 14.21 11.98
N ASN A 65 2.39 15.36 11.64
CA ASN A 65 3.17 16.20 12.52
C ASN A 65 2.90 17.67 12.19
N ALA A 66 2.95 18.57 13.18
CA ALA A 66 2.84 20.01 12.97
C ALA A 66 3.90 20.53 11.99
N SER A 67 5.07 19.92 11.94
CA SER A 67 6.04 20.06 10.86
C SER A 67 5.67 19.11 9.72
N TYR A 68 4.92 19.60 8.74
CA TYR A 68 4.31 18.77 7.67
C TYR A 68 5.32 17.90 6.91
N GLY A 69 6.57 18.34 6.77
CA GLY A 69 7.65 17.57 6.16
C GLY A 69 8.01 16.27 6.89
N LEU A 70 7.62 16.14 8.17
CA LEU A 70 7.86 14.95 8.99
C LEU A 70 6.71 13.94 8.95
N ALA A 71 5.60 14.26 8.29
CA ALA A 71 4.46 13.35 8.16
C ALA A 71 4.86 12.05 7.43
N CYS A 72 4.37 10.92 7.94
CA CYS A 72 4.62 9.60 7.36
C CYS A 72 3.31 8.93 6.95
N CYS A 73 3.21 8.50 5.69
CA CYS A 73 2.05 7.75 5.20
C CYS A 73 2.01 6.34 5.81
N ALA A 74 0.82 5.75 5.90
CA ALA A 74 0.59 4.43 6.48
C ALA A 74 1.47 3.34 5.84
N GLU A 75 1.63 3.36 4.51
CA GLU A 75 2.44 2.39 3.78
C GLU A 75 3.91 2.45 4.22
N ARG A 76 4.47 3.66 4.35
CA ARG A 76 5.86 3.84 4.79
C ARG A 76 6.04 3.45 6.26
N THR A 77 5.12 3.83 7.13
CA THR A 77 5.13 3.42 8.55
C THR A 77 5.15 1.90 8.66
N THR A 78 4.30 1.21 7.91
CA THR A 78 4.18 -0.25 7.94
C THR A 78 5.41 -0.94 7.35
N ILE A 79 5.87 -0.54 6.16
CA ILE A 79 7.04 -1.14 5.49
C ILE A 79 8.31 -0.93 6.33
N PHE A 80 8.51 0.26 6.90
CA PHE A 80 9.67 0.50 7.76
C PHE A 80 9.63 -0.32 9.05
N SER A 81 8.44 -0.61 9.58
CA SER A 81 8.29 -1.54 10.70
C SER A 81 8.71 -2.96 10.31
N VAL A 82 8.31 -3.44 9.13
CA VAL A 82 8.78 -4.73 8.58
C VAL A 82 10.31 -4.75 8.43
N ASN A 83 10.89 -3.65 7.92
CA ASN A 83 12.33 -3.53 7.74
C ASN A 83 13.08 -3.59 9.09
N ASN A 84 12.54 -2.94 10.13
CA ASN A 84 13.09 -2.98 11.50
C ASN A 84 13.05 -4.38 12.13
N LEU A 85 12.10 -5.23 11.70
CA LEU A 85 12.06 -6.65 12.11
C LEU A 85 13.08 -7.52 11.34
N GLY A 86 13.89 -6.94 10.44
CA GLY A 86 14.84 -7.68 9.60
C GLY A 86 14.20 -8.45 8.46
N ARG A 87 12.90 -8.19 8.15
CA ARG A 87 12.08 -8.98 7.23
C ARG A 87 11.79 -8.28 5.88
N LYS A 88 12.64 -7.33 5.48
CA LYS A 88 12.44 -6.50 4.28
C LYS A 88 12.32 -7.28 2.96
N ARG A 89 12.79 -8.54 2.90
CA ARG A 89 12.70 -9.41 1.72
C ARG A 89 11.45 -10.29 1.70
N ASP A 90 10.68 -10.27 2.77
CA ASP A 90 9.55 -11.21 2.95
C ASP A 90 8.20 -10.62 2.52
N ILE A 91 8.17 -9.35 2.11
CA ILE A 91 6.93 -8.68 1.69
C ILE A 91 6.41 -9.33 0.41
N ARG A 92 5.10 -9.69 0.39
CA ARG A 92 4.46 -10.26 -0.80
C ARG A 92 3.15 -9.58 -1.19
N CYS A 93 2.44 -9.01 -0.24
CA CYS A 93 1.16 -8.34 -0.50
C CYS A 93 1.00 -7.14 0.43
N ILE A 94 0.41 -6.06 -0.11
CA ILE A 94 0.16 -4.81 0.60
C ILE A 94 -1.30 -4.44 0.39
N ALA A 95 -2.01 -4.06 1.45
CA ALA A 95 -3.33 -3.44 1.36
C ALA A 95 -3.29 -2.04 1.95
N VAL A 96 -3.93 -1.08 1.27
CA VAL A 96 -4.09 0.30 1.72
C VAL A 96 -5.55 0.71 1.62
N THR A 97 -6.01 1.42 2.63
CA THR A 97 -7.37 1.98 2.71
C THR A 97 -7.36 3.32 3.45
N ALA A 98 -8.43 4.09 3.33
CA ALA A 98 -8.58 5.32 4.09
C ALA A 98 -10.05 5.67 4.32
N ARG A 99 -10.28 6.47 5.36
CA ARG A 99 -11.59 7.06 5.69
C ARG A 99 -11.41 8.44 6.32
N PRO A 100 -12.44 9.32 6.28
CA PRO A 100 -12.47 10.52 7.12
C PRO A 100 -12.41 10.15 8.61
N ALA A 101 -11.85 11.02 9.44
CA ALA A 101 -11.77 10.79 10.89
C ALA A 101 -13.16 10.69 11.55
N GLU A 102 -14.10 11.48 11.05
CA GLU A 102 -15.48 11.55 11.53
C GLU A 102 -16.40 10.48 10.91
N ALA A 103 -15.86 9.60 10.04
CA ALA A 103 -16.62 8.54 9.40
C ALA A 103 -17.14 7.55 10.47
N ASP A 104 -18.40 7.19 10.37
CA ASP A 104 -19.05 6.14 11.15
C ASP A 104 -18.70 4.73 10.63
N ASP A 105 -19.27 3.71 11.28
CA ASP A 105 -19.01 2.31 10.94
C ASP A 105 -19.62 1.89 9.60
N ASP A 106 -20.60 2.65 9.09
CA ASP A 106 -21.28 2.40 7.82
C ASP A 106 -20.62 3.15 6.64
N TYR A 107 -19.47 3.77 6.87
CA TYR A 107 -18.76 4.52 5.83
C TYR A 107 -18.42 3.65 4.62
N ILE A 108 -18.74 4.16 3.44
CA ILE A 108 -18.36 3.61 2.13
C ILE A 108 -17.70 4.72 1.34
N GLY A 109 -16.45 4.50 0.93
CA GLY A 109 -15.71 5.43 0.09
C GLY A 109 -16.13 5.35 -1.38
N THR A 110 -15.81 6.38 -2.14
CA THR A 110 -16.22 6.51 -3.55
C THR A 110 -15.23 5.90 -4.53
N SER A 111 -13.97 5.71 -4.13
CA SER A 111 -12.92 5.17 -5.00
C SER A 111 -11.79 4.53 -4.18
N PRO A 112 -11.14 3.49 -4.72
CA PRO A 112 -9.98 2.86 -4.12
C PRO A 112 -8.85 3.87 -3.84
N VAL A 113 -8.22 3.73 -2.67
CA VAL A 113 -7.16 4.63 -2.19
C VAL A 113 -5.82 4.17 -2.75
N ALA A 114 -5.24 4.96 -3.64
CA ALA A 114 -3.94 4.66 -4.21
C ALA A 114 -2.78 5.20 -3.34
N PRO A 115 -1.65 4.47 -3.23
CA PRO A 115 -0.45 4.97 -2.57
C PRO A 115 0.09 6.23 -3.26
N CYS A 116 0.55 7.21 -2.48
CA CYS A 116 1.16 8.43 -3.00
C CYS A 116 2.51 8.13 -3.71
N GLY A 117 3.05 9.11 -4.45
CA GLY A 117 4.30 8.93 -5.21
C GLY A 117 5.49 8.47 -4.35
N ALA A 118 5.66 9.02 -3.15
CA ALA A 118 6.72 8.61 -2.23
C ALA A 118 6.51 7.16 -1.74
N CYS A 119 5.26 6.75 -1.47
CA CYS A 119 4.94 5.39 -1.07
C CYS A 119 5.19 4.40 -2.22
N ARG A 120 4.85 4.77 -3.46
CA ARG A 120 5.15 3.94 -4.65
C ARG A 120 6.65 3.67 -4.79
N GLN A 121 7.49 4.67 -4.53
CA GLN A 121 8.95 4.50 -4.56
C GLN A 121 9.44 3.54 -3.45
N VAL A 122 8.88 3.62 -2.24
CA VAL A 122 9.22 2.69 -1.15
C VAL A 122 8.73 1.27 -1.45
N ILE A 123 7.55 1.13 -2.06
CA ILE A 123 7.02 -0.18 -2.51
C ILE A 123 7.91 -0.76 -3.62
N LYS A 124 8.43 0.08 -4.53
CA LYS A 124 9.38 -0.33 -5.59
C LYS A 124 10.63 -0.97 -4.98
N GLU A 125 11.25 -0.32 -3.99
CA GLU A 125 12.41 -0.88 -3.29
C GLU A 125 12.07 -2.20 -2.60
N SER A 126 10.89 -2.31 -2.00
CA SER A 126 10.42 -3.55 -1.37
C SER A 126 10.23 -4.67 -2.38
N GLU A 127 9.72 -4.38 -3.58
CA GLU A 127 9.56 -5.33 -4.67
C GLU A 127 10.91 -5.82 -5.19
N ASP A 128 11.89 -4.92 -5.37
CA ASP A 128 13.25 -5.28 -5.77
C ASP A 128 13.92 -6.20 -4.73
N LEU A 129 13.74 -5.90 -3.45
CA LEU A 129 14.27 -6.73 -2.36
C LEU A 129 13.61 -8.10 -2.27
N ALA A 130 12.30 -8.19 -2.53
CA ALA A 130 11.55 -9.45 -2.55
C ALA A 130 11.90 -10.31 -3.77
N GLY A 131 12.34 -9.69 -4.87
CA GLY A 131 12.68 -10.36 -6.12
C GLY A 131 11.48 -10.91 -6.91
N VAL A 132 10.26 -10.55 -6.50
CA VAL A 132 9.00 -10.96 -7.14
C VAL A 132 8.00 -9.81 -7.15
N PRO A 133 7.09 -9.74 -8.14
CA PRO A 133 6.05 -8.72 -8.15
C PRO A 133 5.16 -8.78 -6.91
N LEU A 134 4.95 -7.65 -6.25
CA LEU A 134 4.07 -7.54 -5.09
C LEU A 134 2.61 -7.37 -5.52
N THR A 135 1.67 -7.98 -4.79
CA THR A 135 0.25 -7.68 -4.93
C THR A 135 -0.09 -6.44 -4.11
N ILE A 136 -0.74 -5.46 -4.72
CA ILE A 136 -1.15 -4.22 -4.08
C ILE A 136 -2.67 -4.12 -4.16
N LEU A 137 -3.32 -4.13 -3.00
CA LEU A 137 -4.77 -3.99 -2.84
C LEU A 137 -5.09 -2.57 -2.39
N MET A 138 -5.89 -1.88 -3.17
CA MET A 138 -6.36 -0.52 -2.90
C MET A 138 -7.85 -0.59 -2.57
N ASP A 139 -8.20 -0.33 -1.33
CA ASP A 139 -9.57 -0.44 -0.80
C ASP A 139 -10.17 0.95 -0.54
N CYS A 140 -11.49 1.02 -0.44
CA CYS A 140 -12.24 2.22 -0.09
C CYS A 140 -13.41 1.93 0.84
N TYR A 141 -13.35 0.88 1.65
CA TYR A 141 -14.48 0.41 2.49
C TYR A 141 -15.70 -0.06 1.69
N ASP A 142 -15.64 -0.12 0.36
CA ASP A 142 -16.67 -0.74 -0.47
C ASP A 142 -16.30 -2.20 -0.75
N ASN A 143 -17.09 -3.13 -0.22
CA ASN A 143 -16.86 -4.56 -0.42
C ASN A 143 -17.05 -5.03 -1.88
N ASN A 144 -17.64 -4.18 -2.73
CA ASN A 144 -17.83 -4.47 -4.14
C ASN A 144 -16.78 -3.83 -5.05
N ARG A 145 -15.81 -3.07 -4.49
CA ARG A 145 -14.87 -2.29 -5.30
C ARG A 145 -13.49 -2.19 -4.66
N ILE A 146 -12.71 -3.25 -4.80
CA ILE A 146 -11.30 -3.27 -4.43
C ILE A 146 -10.47 -3.29 -5.72
N ALA A 147 -9.53 -2.37 -5.86
CA ALA A 147 -8.60 -2.38 -6.98
C ALA A 147 -7.36 -3.21 -6.62
N ARG A 148 -6.99 -4.14 -7.49
CA ARG A 148 -5.85 -5.03 -7.34
C ARG A 148 -4.85 -4.78 -8.46
N VAL A 149 -3.58 -4.64 -8.10
CA VAL A 149 -2.46 -4.49 -9.03
C VAL A 149 -1.38 -5.47 -8.66
N VAL A 150 -0.78 -6.11 -9.65
CA VAL A 150 0.39 -6.99 -9.47
C VAL A 150 1.60 -6.31 -10.10
N GLY A 151 2.62 -6.07 -9.28
CA GLY A 151 3.83 -5.35 -9.65
C GLY A 151 3.68 -3.82 -9.60
N ILE A 152 4.64 -3.18 -8.99
CA ILE A 152 4.64 -1.70 -8.80
C ILE A 152 4.79 -0.93 -10.11
N ALA A 153 5.33 -1.54 -11.17
CA ALA A 153 5.51 -0.90 -12.48
C ALA A 153 4.21 -0.32 -13.05
N SER A 154 3.04 -0.92 -12.73
CA SER A 154 1.73 -0.40 -13.11
C SER A 154 1.39 0.92 -12.43
N LEU A 155 1.98 1.22 -11.26
CA LEU A 155 1.73 2.44 -10.48
C LEU A 155 2.88 3.44 -10.54
N LEU A 156 4.09 3.00 -10.96
CA LEU A 156 5.29 3.82 -11.02
C LEU A 156 6.10 3.49 -12.28
N PRO A 157 5.68 3.96 -13.46
CA PRO A 157 6.50 3.86 -14.67
C PRO A 157 7.77 4.70 -14.51
N PHE A 158 8.88 4.28 -15.13
CA PHE A 158 10.19 4.93 -15.03
C PHE A 158 10.70 5.08 -13.58
N ALA A 159 10.46 4.06 -12.75
CA ALA A 159 10.89 4.07 -11.37
C ALA A 159 12.42 4.03 -11.28
N PHE A 160 12.99 4.82 -10.37
CA PHE A 160 14.39 4.73 -9.97
C PHE A 160 14.58 3.54 -9.02
N GLY A 161 15.64 2.75 -9.22
CA GLY A 161 15.90 1.57 -8.40
C GLY A 161 17.40 1.25 -8.25
N PRO A 162 17.73 0.21 -7.48
CA PRO A 162 19.12 -0.19 -7.21
C PRO A 162 19.94 -0.45 -8.47
N ALA A 163 19.33 -0.99 -9.51
CA ALA A 163 19.99 -1.24 -10.80
C ALA A 163 20.52 0.03 -11.46
N ASP A 164 19.85 1.18 -11.28
CA ASP A 164 20.30 2.48 -11.80
C ASP A 164 21.60 2.96 -11.11
N LEU A 165 21.88 2.43 -9.92
CA LEU A 165 23.10 2.66 -9.15
C LEU A 165 24.17 1.55 -9.37
N GLY A 166 23.90 0.58 -10.24
CA GLY A 166 24.77 -0.59 -10.44
C GLY A 166 24.79 -1.55 -9.24
N ILE A 167 23.77 -1.51 -8.39
CA ILE A 167 23.66 -2.35 -7.20
C ILE A 167 22.76 -3.56 -7.51
N VAL A 168 23.25 -4.75 -7.14
CA VAL A 168 22.48 -5.99 -7.13
C VAL A 168 22.08 -6.30 -5.69
N LEU A 169 20.77 -6.42 -5.42
CA LEU A 169 20.20 -6.67 -4.09
C LEU A 169 20.14 -8.17 -3.74
#